data_662aed303c92426f7dd3fe6a2f1e8fff
#
_entry.id   662aed303c92426f7dd3fe6a2f1e8fff
#
_cell.length_a   1.000
_cell.length_b   1.000
_cell.length_c   1.000
_cell.angle_alpha   90.00
_cell.angle_beta   90.00
_cell.angle_gamma   90.00
#
_symmetry.space_group_name_H-M   'P 1'
#
loop_
_entity.id
_entity.type
_entity.pdbx_description
1 polymer ?
#
loop_
_entity_poly.entity_id
_entity_poly.type
_entity_poly.pdbx_seq_one_letter_code
_entity_poly.pdbx_strand_id
1 'polypeptide(L)'
;KVLNNMKKGLRPELIIRGIEDTLKVGISPGLNFIFGNHGDNRETLKKTVDFLIKYDDFAQKRTIRPVTPYPGSPLYYDAIEMGLLDKDNPAEDFYERKHLNSDLLCSNFTELSDDEFYESLKWANSTLMKNYYDRQRDSTLKQIKYLYDTKDVSFRGFRHERGTPIVSLT
;
A
#
# COMPACT_ATOMS: atom_id res chain seq x y z
N LYS A 1 -14.27 9.25 6.42
CA LYS A 1 -14.93 9.87 5.26
C LYS A 1 -14.68 9.03 3.99
N VAL A 2 -13.42 8.83 3.54
CA VAL A 2 -13.09 8.08 2.31
C VAL A 2 -13.69 6.67 2.28
N LEU A 3 -13.50 5.85 3.33
CA LEU A 3 -14.08 4.51 3.42
C LEU A 3 -15.61 4.50 3.29
N ASN A 4 -16.28 5.53 3.80
CA ASN A 4 -17.73 5.68 3.65
C ASN A 4 -18.13 6.02 2.21
N ASN A 5 -17.35 6.92 1.55
CA ASN A 5 -17.57 7.25 0.13
C ASN A 5 -17.40 6.01 -0.76
N MET A 6 -16.44 5.15 -0.43
CA MET A 6 -16.22 3.87 -1.12
C MET A 6 -17.28 2.80 -0.79
N LYS A 7 -18.22 3.07 0.11
CA LYS A 7 -19.27 2.12 0.58
C LYS A 7 -18.71 0.77 1.05
N LYS A 8 -17.48 0.76 1.61
CA LYS A 8 -16.79 -0.47 2.04
C LYS A 8 -17.35 -1.08 3.33
N GLY A 9 -18.14 -0.34 4.12
CA GLY A 9 -18.64 -0.82 5.42
C GLY A 9 -17.55 -1.15 6.44
N LEU A 10 -16.31 -0.73 6.20
CA LEU A 10 -15.16 -1.02 7.04
C LEU A 10 -14.95 0.07 8.08
N ARG A 11 -14.57 -0.36 9.29
CA ARG A 11 -14.15 0.53 10.38
C ARG A 11 -12.67 0.30 10.66
N PRO A 12 -11.88 1.37 10.90
CA PRO A 12 -10.44 1.25 11.17
C PRO A 12 -10.12 0.27 12.30
N GLU A 13 -10.93 0.25 13.37
CA GLU A 13 -10.73 -0.61 14.54
C GLU A 13 -10.84 -2.10 14.17
N LEU A 14 -11.76 -2.45 13.27
CA LEU A 14 -11.92 -3.83 12.78
C LEU A 14 -10.77 -4.23 11.87
N ILE A 15 -10.26 -3.29 11.05
CA ILE A 15 -9.08 -3.52 10.21
C ILE A 15 -7.86 -3.79 11.10
N ILE A 16 -7.62 -2.95 12.12
CA ILE A 16 -6.50 -3.11 13.05
C ILE A 16 -6.58 -4.45 13.75
N ARG A 17 -7.75 -4.77 14.33
CA ARG A 17 -7.96 -6.07 14.98
C ARG A 17 -7.70 -7.25 14.04
N GLY A 18 -8.19 -7.18 12.81
CA GLY A 18 -7.95 -8.22 11.80
C GLY A 18 -6.45 -8.40 11.50
N ILE A 19 -5.70 -7.31 11.39
CA ILE A 19 -4.24 -7.35 11.22
C ILE A 19 -3.57 -8.02 12.42
N GLU A 20 -3.88 -7.55 13.63
CA GLU A 20 -3.29 -8.07 14.87
C GLU A 20 -3.58 -9.57 15.08
N ASP A 21 -4.82 -9.98 14.83
CA ASP A 21 -5.22 -11.39 14.96
C ASP A 21 -4.54 -12.27 13.90
N THR A 22 -4.35 -11.77 12.69
CA THR A 22 -3.63 -12.46 11.61
C THR A 22 -2.15 -12.63 11.97
N LEU A 23 -1.50 -11.59 12.47
CA LEU A 23 -0.10 -11.62 12.90
C LEU A 23 0.14 -12.56 14.08
N LYS A 24 -0.79 -12.61 15.06
CA LYS A 24 -0.70 -13.52 16.23
C LYS A 24 -0.62 -15.01 15.85
N VAL A 25 -1.23 -15.39 14.73
CA VAL A 25 -1.18 -16.78 14.24
C VAL A 25 -0.07 -17.01 13.20
N GLY A 26 0.85 -16.06 13.05
CA GLY A 26 2.02 -16.17 12.16
C GLY A 26 1.71 -16.00 10.66
N ILE A 27 0.57 -15.41 10.33
CA ILE A 27 0.19 -15.11 8.94
C ILE A 27 0.50 -13.66 8.63
N SER A 28 1.25 -13.41 7.54
CA SER A 28 1.49 -12.05 7.05
C SER A 28 0.23 -11.50 6.38
N PRO A 29 -0.34 -10.37 6.86
CA PRO A 29 -1.52 -9.78 6.26
C PRO A 29 -1.19 -9.10 4.93
N GLY A 30 -2.04 -9.32 3.92
CA GLY A 30 -1.94 -8.64 2.64
C GLY A 30 -2.52 -7.22 2.72
N LEU A 31 -1.72 -6.23 3.11
CA LEU A 31 -2.15 -4.83 3.19
C LEU A 31 -2.11 -4.17 1.81
N ASN A 32 -3.28 -4.00 1.20
CA ASN A 32 -3.43 -3.40 -0.11
C ASN A 32 -4.17 -2.06 -0.01
N PHE A 33 -3.47 -0.97 -0.36
CA PHE A 33 -4.01 0.39 -0.28
C PHE A 33 -3.98 1.07 -1.64
N ILE A 34 -5.03 1.84 -1.89
CA ILE A 34 -5.18 2.69 -3.07
C ILE A 34 -5.43 4.13 -2.64
N PHE A 35 -5.04 5.06 -3.49
CA PHE A 35 -5.22 6.51 -3.31
C PHE A 35 -5.91 7.11 -4.52
N GLY A 36 -6.69 8.16 -4.30
CA GLY A 36 -7.36 8.89 -5.37
C GLY A 36 -8.86 8.65 -5.47
N ASN A 37 -9.50 8.08 -4.44
CA ASN A 37 -10.96 8.02 -4.36
C ASN A 37 -11.56 9.39 -4.02
N HIS A 38 -12.85 9.54 -4.23
CA HIS A 38 -13.58 10.74 -3.81
C HIS A 38 -13.31 11.12 -2.36
N GLY A 39 -12.78 12.32 -2.15
CA GLY A 39 -12.44 12.89 -0.85
C GLY A 39 -11.04 12.52 -0.33
N ASP A 40 -10.24 11.82 -1.15
CA ASP A 40 -8.82 11.68 -0.88
C ASP A 40 -8.07 13.00 -1.10
N ASN A 41 -7.05 13.22 -0.29
CA ASN A 41 -6.17 14.38 -0.34
C ASN A 41 -4.81 14.03 0.32
N ARG A 42 -3.89 14.99 0.39
CA ARG A 42 -2.57 14.77 0.98
C ARG A 42 -2.62 14.34 2.44
N GLU A 43 -3.60 14.80 3.21
CA GLU A 43 -3.75 14.41 4.62
C GLU A 43 -4.23 12.96 4.76
N THR A 44 -5.20 12.53 3.93
CA THR A 44 -5.66 11.14 3.93
C THR A 44 -4.57 10.19 3.47
N LEU A 45 -3.76 10.58 2.49
CA LEU A 45 -2.60 9.80 2.04
C LEU A 45 -1.56 9.68 3.16
N LYS A 46 -1.26 10.79 3.86
CA LYS A 46 -0.35 10.75 5.01
C LYS A 46 -0.83 9.77 6.09
N LYS A 47 -2.12 9.81 6.44
CA LYS A 47 -2.70 8.86 7.41
C LYS A 47 -2.56 7.42 6.94
N THR A 48 -2.68 7.16 5.64
CA THR A 48 -2.49 5.82 5.06
C THR A 48 -1.03 5.37 5.16
N VAL A 49 -0.07 6.25 4.88
CA VAL A 49 1.36 5.97 5.04
C VAL A 49 1.70 5.69 6.51
N ASP A 50 1.24 6.54 7.43
CA ASP A 50 1.47 6.37 8.87
C ASP A 50 0.85 5.05 9.38
N PHE A 51 -0.34 4.67 8.86
CA PHE A 51 -0.99 3.39 9.17
C PHE A 51 -0.15 2.20 8.69
N LEU A 52 0.34 2.22 7.45
CA LEU A 52 1.19 1.15 6.91
C LEU A 52 2.49 1.01 7.71
N ILE A 53 3.16 2.12 8.01
CA ILE A 53 4.39 2.10 8.81
C ILE A 53 4.15 1.51 10.20
N LYS A 54 2.97 1.74 10.78
CA LYS A 54 2.63 1.27 12.13
C LYS A 54 2.23 -0.21 12.17
N TYR A 55 1.46 -0.69 11.19
CA TYR A 55 0.77 -1.99 11.27
C TYR A 55 1.27 -3.03 10.28
N ASP A 56 2.12 -2.68 9.30
CA ASP A 56 2.71 -3.66 8.39
C ASP A 56 3.79 -4.49 9.09
N ASP A 57 3.87 -5.76 8.75
CA ASP A 57 4.90 -6.69 9.25
C ASP A 57 6.22 -6.60 8.47
N PHE A 58 6.26 -5.82 7.41
CA PHE A 58 7.41 -5.65 6.51
C PHE A 58 7.93 -6.95 5.87
N ALA A 59 7.10 -7.99 5.79
CA ALA A 59 7.44 -9.21 5.08
C ALA A 59 7.59 -8.99 3.57
N GLN A 60 6.89 -7.99 3.03
CA GLN A 60 6.92 -7.62 1.62
C GLN A 60 6.98 -6.11 1.44
N LYS A 61 7.49 -5.66 0.29
CA LYS A 61 7.41 -4.26 -0.12
C LYS A 61 5.95 -3.87 -0.35
N ARG A 62 5.53 -2.75 0.23
CA ARG A 62 4.20 -2.18 0.03
C ARG A 62 4.29 -0.88 -0.76
N THR A 63 3.39 -0.70 -1.69
CA THR A 63 3.19 0.55 -2.43
C THR A 63 1.72 0.93 -2.41
N ILE A 64 1.44 2.22 -2.45
CA ILE A 64 0.10 2.76 -2.66
C ILE A 64 -0.04 3.04 -4.15
N ARG A 65 -1.14 2.59 -4.75
CA ARG A 65 -1.43 2.77 -6.17
C ARG A 65 -2.58 3.75 -6.37
N PRO A 66 -2.65 4.41 -7.53
CA PRO A 66 -3.85 5.14 -7.91
C PRO A 66 -5.07 4.23 -7.98
N VAL A 67 -6.23 4.77 -7.61
CA VAL A 67 -7.48 4.09 -7.90
C VAL A 67 -7.68 3.99 -9.40
N THR A 68 -8.20 2.85 -9.86
CA THR A 68 -8.48 2.61 -11.28
C THR A 68 -9.96 2.32 -11.46
N PRO A 69 -10.68 3.10 -12.27
CA PRO A 69 -12.13 2.93 -12.50
C PRO A 69 -12.39 1.81 -13.52
N TYR A 70 -12.30 0.55 -13.08
CA TYR A 70 -12.53 -0.58 -13.98
C TYR A 70 -13.93 -0.61 -14.55
N PRO A 71 -14.11 -0.90 -15.85
CA PRO A 71 -15.41 -1.02 -16.50
C PRO A 71 -16.39 -1.88 -15.69
N GLY A 72 -17.63 -1.39 -15.53
CA GLY A 72 -18.67 -2.03 -14.74
C GLY A 72 -18.66 -1.71 -13.25
N SER A 73 -17.62 -1.04 -12.72
CA SER A 73 -17.63 -0.55 -11.34
C SER A 73 -18.38 0.77 -11.20
N PRO A 74 -18.97 1.10 -10.03
CA PRO A 74 -19.58 2.41 -9.80
C PRO A 74 -18.63 3.57 -10.15
N LEU A 75 -17.36 3.46 -9.79
CA LEU A 75 -16.35 4.48 -10.06
C LEU A 75 -16.10 4.71 -11.56
N TYR A 76 -16.31 3.68 -12.38
CA TYR A 76 -16.24 3.81 -13.84
C TYR A 76 -17.35 4.72 -14.38
N TYR A 77 -18.58 4.55 -13.89
CA TYR A 77 -19.69 5.39 -14.28
C TYR A 77 -19.55 6.82 -13.75
N ASP A 78 -19.03 6.97 -12.52
CA ASP A 78 -18.67 8.29 -11.98
C ASP A 78 -17.64 8.99 -12.88
N ALA A 79 -16.63 8.26 -13.38
CA ALA A 79 -15.60 8.82 -14.27
C ALA A 79 -16.20 9.33 -15.58
N ILE A 80 -17.18 8.62 -16.15
CA ILE A 80 -17.88 9.05 -17.36
C ILE A 80 -18.73 10.29 -17.08
N GLU A 81 -19.49 10.31 -15.97
CA GLU A 81 -20.33 11.45 -15.59
C GLU A 81 -19.51 12.72 -15.35
N MET A 82 -18.33 12.58 -14.71
CA MET A 82 -17.41 13.68 -14.43
C MET A 82 -16.60 14.14 -15.66
N GLY A 83 -16.71 13.43 -16.80
CA GLY A 83 -15.90 13.71 -17.98
C GLY A 83 -14.43 13.36 -17.84
N LEU A 84 -14.09 12.47 -16.90
CA LEU A 84 -12.74 11.93 -16.71
C LEU A 84 -12.45 10.78 -17.69
N LEU A 85 -13.47 10.19 -18.28
CA LEU A 85 -13.42 9.28 -19.41
C LEU A 85 -14.31 9.82 -20.53
N ASP A 86 -13.96 9.49 -21.76
CA ASP A 86 -14.74 9.86 -22.94
C ASP A 86 -16.17 9.30 -22.83
N LYS A 87 -17.18 10.14 -23.12
CA LYS A 87 -18.59 9.76 -22.98
C LYS A 87 -19.08 8.86 -24.11
N ASP A 88 -18.50 9.02 -25.29
CA ASP A 88 -18.93 8.30 -26.49
C ASP A 88 -18.23 6.94 -26.58
N ASN A 89 -16.96 6.87 -26.17
CA ASN A 89 -16.13 5.66 -26.22
C ASN A 89 -15.38 5.39 -24.90
N PRO A 90 -16.10 5.28 -23.76
CA PRO A 90 -15.46 5.25 -22.43
C PRO A 90 -14.60 4.00 -22.20
N ALA A 91 -14.90 2.88 -22.84
CA ALA A 91 -14.13 1.66 -22.71
C ALA A 91 -12.80 1.76 -23.45
N GLU A 92 -12.79 2.30 -24.67
CA GLU A 92 -11.58 2.52 -25.46
C GLU A 92 -10.63 3.48 -24.75
N ASP A 93 -11.14 4.65 -24.33
CA ASP A 93 -10.38 5.66 -23.58
C ASP A 93 -9.81 5.08 -22.28
N PHE A 94 -10.58 4.26 -21.55
CA PHE A 94 -10.09 3.57 -20.36
C PHE A 94 -8.90 2.66 -20.69
N TYR A 95 -8.99 1.81 -21.73
CA TYR A 95 -7.92 0.88 -22.08
C TYR A 95 -6.67 1.56 -22.63
N GLU A 96 -6.82 2.70 -23.30
CA GLU A 96 -5.68 3.50 -23.76
C GLU A 96 -4.92 4.15 -22.61
N ARG A 97 -5.62 4.64 -21.58
CA ARG A 97 -5.00 5.31 -20.42
C ARG A 97 -4.54 4.36 -19.33
N LYS A 98 -5.16 3.19 -19.23
CA LYS A 98 -4.89 2.26 -18.14
C LYS A 98 -3.47 1.72 -18.18
N HIS A 99 -2.66 2.06 -17.17
CA HIS A 99 -1.36 1.42 -16.96
C HIS A 99 -1.52 -0.08 -16.63
N LEU A 100 -0.62 -0.92 -17.14
CA LEU A 100 -0.68 -2.40 -17.00
C LEU A 100 -0.92 -2.83 -15.54
N ASN A 101 -0.16 -2.27 -14.61
CA ASN A 101 -0.22 -2.59 -13.18
C ASN A 101 -1.01 -1.57 -12.35
N SER A 102 -1.72 -0.63 -12.99
CA SER A 102 -2.42 0.48 -12.32
C SER A 102 -1.50 1.33 -11.42
N ASP A 103 -0.25 1.53 -11.82
CA ASP A 103 0.70 2.38 -11.10
C ASP A 103 0.62 3.85 -11.52
N LEU A 104 -0.08 4.15 -12.61
CA LEU A 104 -0.33 5.49 -13.12
C LEU A 104 -1.83 5.81 -13.10
N LEU A 105 -2.17 7.10 -13.05
CA LEU A 105 -3.53 7.59 -13.14
C LEU A 105 -4.18 7.16 -14.47
N CYS A 106 -5.39 6.61 -14.37
CA CYS A 106 -6.34 6.54 -15.47
C CYS A 106 -7.32 7.72 -15.39
N SER A 107 -7.78 8.02 -14.19
CA SER A 107 -8.70 9.14 -13.91
C SER A 107 -8.42 9.70 -12.52
N ASN A 108 -8.44 11.02 -12.37
CA ASN A 108 -8.21 11.70 -11.11
C ASN A 108 -9.53 12.16 -10.48
N PHE A 109 -9.95 11.52 -9.39
CA PHE A 109 -11.18 11.86 -8.64
C PHE A 109 -10.93 12.81 -7.47
N THR A 110 -9.71 13.33 -7.34
CA THR A 110 -9.33 14.25 -6.26
C THR A 110 -9.39 15.71 -6.73
N GLU A 111 -9.26 16.63 -5.80
CA GLU A 111 -9.11 18.06 -6.08
C GLU A 111 -7.66 18.46 -6.41
N LEU A 112 -6.72 17.51 -6.34
CA LEU A 112 -5.32 17.73 -6.70
C LEU A 112 -5.17 17.76 -8.21
N SER A 113 -4.27 18.60 -8.71
CA SER A 113 -3.78 18.45 -10.09
C SER A 113 -3.05 17.11 -10.25
N ASP A 114 -2.89 16.62 -11.47
CA ASP A 114 -2.18 15.36 -11.73
C ASP A 114 -0.72 15.42 -11.25
N ASP A 115 -0.05 16.55 -11.41
CA ASP A 115 1.31 16.77 -10.91
C ASP A 115 1.35 16.69 -9.37
N GLU A 116 0.43 17.33 -8.66
CA GLU A 116 0.32 17.26 -7.21
C GLU A 116 -0.01 15.86 -6.73
N PHE A 117 -0.83 15.14 -7.48
CA PHE A 117 -1.18 13.74 -7.21
C PHE A 117 0.07 12.85 -7.32
N TYR A 118 0.83 12.96 -8.42
CA TYR A 118 2.06 12.19 -8.61
C TYR A 118 3.14 12.54 -7.59
N GLU A 119 3.34 13.81 -7.26
CA GLU A 119 4.28 14.21 -6.21
C GLU A 119 3.87 13.63 -4.84
N SER A 120 2.58 13.56 -4.55
CA SER A 120 2.06 12.95 -3.33
C SER A 120 2.32 11.44 -3.29
N LEU A 121 2.07 10.72 -4.39
CA LEU A 121 2.38 9.29 -4.50
C LEU A 121 3.88 8.99 -4.43
N LYS A 122 4.69 9.80 -5.10
CA LYS A 122 6.15 9.71 -5.05
C LYS A 122 6.66 9.85 -3.63
N TRP A 123 6.18 10.86 -2.89
CA TRP A 123 6.49 11.01 -1.47
C TRP A 123 6.08 9.77 -0.66
N ALA A 124 4.83 9.31 -0.81
CA ALA A 124 4.29 8.19 -0.06
C ALA A 124 5.09 6.90 -0.30
N ASN A 125 5.29 6.54 -1.57
CA ASN A 125 5.97 5.31 -1.95
C ASN A 125 7.47 5.35 -1.61
N SER A 126 8.13 6.52 -1.76
CA SER A 126 9.52 6.69 -1.31
C SER A 126 9.65 6.53 0.19
N THR A 127 8.70 7.07 0.98
CA THR A 127 8.68 6.94 2.44
C THR A 127 8.50 5.48 2.86
N LEU A 128 7.56 4.75 2.25
CA LEU A 128 7.33 3.34 2.52
C LEU A 128 8.55 2.48 2.16
N MET A 129 9.18 2.72 1.01
CA MET A 129 10.36 1.99 0.58
C MET A 129 11.54 2.25 1.52
N LYS A 130 11.78 3.51 1.89
CA LYS A 130 12.85 3.84 2.84
C LYS A 130 12.62 3.12 4.16
N ASN A 131 11.40 3.17 4.71
CA ASN A 131 11.07 2.49 5.96
C ASN A 131 11.26 0.97 5.87
N TYR A 132 10.84 0.34 4.76
CA TYR A 132 11.05 -1.09 4.51
C TYR A 132 12.55 -1.45 4.56
N TYR A 133 13.39 -0.76 3.80
CA TYR A 133 14.81 -1.09 3.73
C TYR A 133 15.56 -0.76 5.02
N ASP A 134 15.18 0.31 5.73
CA ASP A 134 15.75 0.62 7.04
C ASP A 134 15.49 -0.52 8.05
N ARG A 135 14.25 -1.05 8.07
CA ARG A 135 13.90 -2.19 8.94
C ARG A 135 14.60 -3.48 8.53
N GLN A 136 14.73 -3.77 7.24
CA GLN A 136 15.46 -4.95 6.76
C GLN A 136 16.96 -4.87 7.17
N ARG A 137 17.57 -3.70 6.97
CA ARG A 137 18.96 -3.45 7.42
C ARG A 137 19.10 -3.67 8.92
N ASP A 138 18.23 -3.05 9.71
CA ASP A 138 18.32 -3.10 11.18
C ASP A 138 18.09 -4.54 11.70
N SER A 139 17.17 -5.29 11.09
CA SER A 139 16.98 -6.71 11.38
C SER A 139 18.22 -7.53 11.06
N THR A 140 18.82 -7.33 9.88
CA THR A 140 20.06 -8.03 9.50
C THR A 140 21.21 -7.70 10.46
N LEU A 141 21.36 -6.45 10.86
CA LEU A 141 22.39 -6.06 11.82
C LEU A 141 22.19 -6.69 13.20
N LYS A 142 20.94 -6.82 13.66
CA LYS A 142 20.61 -7.56 14.90
C LYS A 142 20.99 -9.03 14.79
N GLN A 143 20.70 -9.68 13.67
CA GLN A 143 21.06 -11.09 13.43
C GLN A 143 22.59 -11.28 13.43
N ILE A 144 23.34 -10.37 12.79
CA ILE A 144 24.80 -10.38 12.79
C ILE A 144 25.33 -10.30 14.23
N LYS A 145 24.82 -9.33 14.98
CA LYS A 145 25.21 -9.13 16.39
C LYS A 145 24.89 -10.39 17.21
N TYR A 146 23.68 -10.91 17.11
CA TYR A 146 23.28 -12.13 17.81
C TYR A 146 24.21 -13.31 17.50
N LEU A 147 24.51 -13.58 16.22
CA LEU A 147 25.37 -14.68 15.80
C LEU A 147 26.75 -14.62 16.47
N TYR A 148 27.41 -13.45 16.43
CA TYR A 148 28.76 -13.30 16.95
C TYR A 148 28.82 -13.18 18.48
N ASP A 149 27.80 -12.61 19.13
CA ASP A 149 27.71 -12.54 20.59
C ASP A 149 27.45 -13.93 21.20
N THR A 150 26.55 -14.72 20.60
CA THR A 150 26.15 -16.03 21.11
C THR A 150 26.96 -17.20 20.56
N LYS A 151 27.65 -17.01 19.41
CA LYS A 151 28.36 -18.06 18.67
C LYS A 151 27.45 -19.27 18.36
N ASP A 152 26.21 -18.99 18.00
CA ASP A 152 25.17 -19.99 17.74
C ASP A 152 25.54 -20.88 16.53
N VAL A 153 26.00 -22.10 16.81
CA VAL A 153 26.39 -23.07 15.79
C VAL A 153 25.23 -23.62 14.97
N SER A 154 23.99 -23.38 15.40
CA SER A 154 22.78 -23.76 14.67
C SER A 154 22.35 -22.74 13.63
N PHE A 155 22.96 -21.55 13.64
CA PHE A 155 22.62 -20.46 12.72
C PHE A 155 22.88 -20.86 11.26
N ARG A 156 21.83 -20.87 10.45
CA ARG A 156 21.89 -21.35 9.05
C ARG A 156 22.41 -20.34 8.02
N GLY A 157 22.81 -19.14 8.47
CA GLY A 157 23.35 -18.07 7.60
C GLY A 157 22.29 -17.15 7.01
N PHE A 158 22.74 -16.04 6.46
CA PHE A 158 21.89 -14.93 5.98
C PHE A 158 21.24 -15.18 4.61
N ARG A 159 21.54 -16.31 3.94
CA ARG A 159 21.09 -16.57 2.56
C ARG A 159 19.72 -17.26 2.45
N HIS A 160 19.13 -17.69 3.56
CA HIS A 160 17.97 -18.58 3.54
C HIS A 160 16.61 -17.87 3.64
N GLU A 161 16.54 -16.56 3.75
CA GLU A 161 15.27 -15.88 4.00
C GLU A 161 14.69 -15.18 2.78
N ARG A 162 14.18 -15.95 1.84
CA ARG A 162 13.05 -15.48 1.03
C ARG A 162 11.76 -15.92 1.75
N GLY A 163 11.14 -14.97 2.50
CA GLY A 163 9.78 -15.15 3.01
C GLY A 163 9.62 -15.66 4.45
N THR A 164 10.64 -15.64 5.28
CA THR A 164 10.45 -15.85 6.72
C THR A 164 10.06 -14.53 7.38
N PRO A 165 8.95 -14.46 8.15
CA PRO A 165 8.63 -13.26 8.93
C PRO A 165 9.81 -12.91 9.82
N ILE A 166 10.07 -11.60 9.97
CA ILE A 166 11.08 -11.13 10.93
C ILE A 166 10.59 -11.53 12.31
N VAL A 167 11.09 -12.65 12.83
CA VAL A 167 10.79 -13.06 14.19
C VAL A 167 11.30 -11.95 15.09
N SER A 168 10.40 -11.30 15.82
CA SER A 168 10.76 -10.36 16.87
C SER A 168 11.53 -11.15 17.92
N LEU A 169 12.86 -11.02 17.94
CA LEU A 169 13.67 -11.43 19.07
C LEU A 169 13.31 -10.47 20.21
N THR A 170 12.33 -10.84 21.04
CA THR A 170 12.01 -10.21 22.33
C THR A 170 13.16 -10.40 23.30
#